data_ae4903cff03878c960651fdaf3b140b4
#
_entry.id   ae4903cff03878c960651fdaf3b140b4
#
_cell.length_a   1.000
_cell.length_b   1.000
_cell.length_c   1.000
_cell.angle_alpha   90.00
_cell.angle_beta   90.00
_cell.angle_gamma   90.00
#
_symmetry.space_group_name_H-M   'P 1'
#
loop_
_entity.id
_entity.type
_entity.pdbx_description
1 polymer ?
#
loop_
_entity_poly.entity_id
_entity_poly.type
_entity_poly.pdbx_seq_one_letter_code
_entity_poly.pdbx_strand_id
1 'polypeptide(L)'
;MKRQIFFLVSMIVIIILAIYKTADIVKINGTSTIKMIDKKEGKDLTISITKGEQYLHKFKINSFISIKTSPQFAVWIEDLNGNYIETLYATSKIVNQSWSKAPNDSAPKNQIKREEALPYWTHKRGNNVIEADVISSATPKGNFIIKTKTSDKQSKYLILAEFNSSTDFNEYYPKDAVPNMDNYSGGEWGSGQPALVYSTTIDLNSTNSVYNLKLIGHSSPSGKDGNLYEDFSKLTTAKNIIKSITIEVK
;
A
#
# COMPACT_ATOMS: atom_id res chain seq x y z
N MET A 1 -44.43 13.44 9.78
CA MET A 1 -44.14 13.46 8.34
C MET A 1 -42.91 14.33 7.95
N LYS A 2 -42.85 15.61 8.28
CA LYS A 2 -41.73 16.49 7.87
C LYS A 2 -40.34 16.04 8.40
N ARG A 3 -40.24 15.47 9.60
CA ARG A 3 -38.97 14.97 10.19
C ARG A 3 -38.43 13.71 9.51
N GLN A 4 -39.29 12.81 9.05
CA GLN A 4 -38.88 11.58 8.34
C GLN A 4 -38.40 11.88 6.93
N ILE A 5 -38.97 12.85 6.25
CA ILE A 5 -38.56 13.30 4.92
C ILE A 5 -37.15 13.93 4.98
N PHE A 6 -36.85 14.69 6.05
CA PHE A 6 -35.54 15.32 6.23
C PHE A 6 -34.45 14.26 6.45
N PHE A 7 -34.73 13.19 7.19
CA PHE A 7 -33.80 12.05 7.38
C PHE A 7 -33.56 11.28 6.09
N LEU A 8 -34.58 11.06 5.27
CA LEU A 8 -34.47 10.36 3.99
C LEU A 8 -33.64 11.16 2.98
N VAL A 9 -33.85 12.46 2.90
CA VAL A 9 -33.12 13.37 2.01
C VAL A 9 -31.65 13.50 2.45
N SER A 10 -31.35 13.56 3.75
CA SER A 10 -29.98 13.60 4.24
C SER A 10 -29.25 12.29 3.99
N MET A 11 -29.92 11.14 4.12
CA MET A 11 -29.33 9.83 3.80
C MET A 11 -29.05 9.67 2.30
N ILE A 12 -29.93 10.15 1.43
CA ILE A 12 -29.73 10.13 -0.02
C ILE A 12 -28.58 11.06 -0.43
N VAL A 13 -28.44 12.23 0.18
CA VAL A 13 -27.32 13.16 -0.08
C VAL A 13 -25.99 12.56 0.38
N ILE A 14 -25.96 11.87 1.52
CA ILE A 14 -24.76 11.17 2.00
C ILE A 14 -24.39 10.00 1.07
N ILE A 15 -25.37 9.26 0.56
CA ILE A 15 -25.14 8.17 -0.41
C ILE A 15 -24.65 8.74 -1.75
N ILE A 16 -25.20 9.86 -2.22
CA ILE A 16 -24.76 10.53 -3.45
C ILE A 16 -23.35 11.11 -3.30
N LEU A 17 -23.00 11.68 -2.14
CA LEU A 17 -21.64 12.17 -1.86
C LEU A 17 -20.62 11.04 -1.68
N ALA A 18 -21.05 9.85 -1.25
CA ALA A 18 -20.17 8.66 -1.20
C ALA A 18 -19.86 8.07 -2.59
N ILE A 19 -20.71 8.32 -3.59
CA ILE A 19 -20.51 7.84 -4.98
C ILE A 19 -19.51 8.72 -5.76
N TYR A 20 -19.23 9.95 -5.31
CA TYR A 20 -18.38 10.89 -6.05
C TYR A 20 -16.88 10.81 -5.77
N LYS A 21 -16.37 9.84 -4.98
CA LYS A 21 -14.94 9.76 -4.63
C LYS A 21 -14.38 8.33 -4.53
N THR A 22 -14.61 7.52 -5.53
CA THR A 22 -13.87 6.26 -5.65
C THR A 22 -13.19 6.19 -7.00
N ALA A 23 -11.90 5.85 -6.99
CA ALA A 23 -11.20 5.48 -8.21
C ALA A 23 -12.03 4.43 -8.95
N ASP A 24 -12.33 4.66 -10.22
CA ASP A 24 -13.11 3.73 -11.03
C ASP A 24 -12.34 2.42 -11.17
N ILE A 25 -12.86 1.35 -10.57
CA ILE A 25 -12.29 0.01 -10.71
C ILE A 25 -13.05 -0.71 -11.83
N VAL A 26 -12.40 -0.83 -12.97
CA VAL A 26 -12.90 -1.60 -14.11
C VAL A 26 -12.20 -2.96 -14.16
N LYS A 27 -12.96 -4.05 -14.23
CA LYS A 27 -12.42 -5.40 -14.34
C LYS A 27 -12.56 -5.93 -15.76
N ILE A 28 -11.43 -6.14 -16.44
CA ILE A 28 -11.37 -6.71 -17.79
C ILE A 28 -10.48 -7.96 -17.75
N ASN A 29 -10.96 -9.08 -18.26
CA ASN A 29 -10.22 -10.36 -18.32
C ASN A 29 -9.56 -10.79 -17.00
N GLY A 30 -10.24 -10.60 -15.86
CA GLY A 30 -9.73 -10.99 -14.56
C GLY A 30 -8.71 -10.02 -13.93
N THR A 31 -8.27 -8.99 -14.66
CA THR A 31 -7.39 -7.92 -14.17
C THR A 31 -8.22 -6.69 -13.81
N SER A 32 -8.03 -6.17 -12.60
CA SER A 32 -8.68 -4.94 -12.14
C SER A 32 -7.86 -3.73 -12.59
N THR A 33 -8.50 -2.73 -13.16
CA THR A 33 -7.86 -1.45 -13.46
C THR A 33 -8.36 -0.40 -12.49
N ILE A 34 -7.43 0.28 -11.82
CA ILE A 34 -7.68 1.41 -10.94
C ILE A 34 -7.23 2.65 -11.69
N LYS A 35 -8.18 3.51 -12.05
CA LYS A 35 -7.88 4.79 -12.67
C LYS A 35 -7.91 5.86 -11.59
N MET A 36 -6.77 6.50 -11.35
CA MET A 36 -6.69 7.64 -10.45
C MET A 36 -7.30 8.86 -11.14
N ILE A 37 -8.05 9.66 -10.40
CA ILE A 37 -8.55 10.95 -10.89
C ILE A 37 -7.40 11.92 -10.74
N ASP A 38 -6.61 12.04 -11.79
CA ASP A 38 -5.37 12.78 -11.73
C ASP A 38 -5.50 14.12 -12.47
N LYS A 39 -5.28 15.20 -11.75
CA LYS A 39 -5.22 16.57 -12.31
C LYS A 39 -3.81 16.96 -12.76
N LYS A 40 -2.86 16.02 -12.73
CA LYS A 40 -1.46 16.25 -13.06
C LYS A 40 -1.28 16.34 -14.58
N GLU A 41 -0.38 17.19 -15.01
CA GLU A 41 -0.12 17.46 -16.43
C GLU A 41 1.07 16.66 -17.01
N GLY A 42 1.75 15.85 -16.18
CA GLY A 42 2.91 15.06 -16.58
C GLY A 42 2.58 13.85 -17.45
N LYS A 43 3.56 12.96 -17.60
CA LYS A 43 3.45 11.74 -18.43
C LYS A 43 2.51 10.72 -17.82
N ASP A 44 1.74 10.05 -18.68
CA ASP A 44 0.88 8.94 -18.26
C ASP A 44 1.73 7.75 -17.82
N LEU A 45 1.40 7.20 -16.65
CA LEU A 45 1.99 5.99 -16.10
C LEU A 45 0.95 4.89 -16.03
N THR A 46 1.32 3.72 -16.55
CA THR A 46 0.57 2.48 -16.37
C THR A 46 1.39 1.53 -15.51
N ILE A 47 1.01 1.34 -14.24
CA ILE A 47 1.71 0.49 -13.28
C ILE A 47 0.98 -0.84 -13.21
N SER A 48 1.58 -1.90 -13.75
CA SER A 48 1.02 -3.25 -13.77
C SER A 48 1.61 -4.06 -12.63
N ILE A 49 0.77 -4.61 -11.75
CA ILE A 49 1.16 -5.41 -10.61
C ILE A 49 0.65 -6.83 -10.80
N THR A 50 1.58 -7.77 -10.91
CA THR A 50 1.30 -9.20 -10.97
C THR A 50 1.47 -9.80 -9.58
N LYS A 51 0.40 -10.37 -9.06
CA LYS A 51 0.40 -11.03 -7.76
C LYS A 51 1.32 -12.24 -7.73
N GLY A 52 2.00 -12.44 -6.61
CA GLY A 52 2.68 -13.68 -6.27
C GLY A 52 1.73 -14.71 -5.64
N GLU A 53 2.25 -15.86 -5.29
CA GLU A 53 1.49 -16.97 -4.71
C GLU A 53 0.94 -16.63 -3.32
N GLN A 54 1.65 -15.79 -2.56
CA GLN A 54 1.30 -15.35 -1.20
C GLN A 54 0.59 -13.99 -1.15
N TYR A 55 0.16 -13.48 -2.30
CA TYR A 55 -0.55 -12.19 -2.37
C TYR A 55 -1.83 -12.15 -1.52
N LEU A 56 -2.58 -13.25 -1.49
CA LEU A 56 -3.74 -13.40 -0.63
C LEU A 56 -3.35 -14.15 0.64
N HIS A 57 -3.05 -13.41 1.68
CA HIS A 57 -2.73 -13.99 2.98
C HIS A 57 -3.98 -14.56 3.68
N LYS A 58 -3.84 -15.78 4.24
CA LYS A 58 -4.92 -16.44 4.97
C LYS A 58 -4.89 -16.03 6.44
N PHE A 59 -5.77 -15.12 6.82
CA PHE A 59 -5.94 -14.68 8.19
C PHE A 59 -6.96 -15.58 8.93
N LYS A 60 -6.53 -16.23 10.02
CA LYS A 60 -7.41 -17.03 10.88
C LYS A 60 -8.08 -16.11 11.90
N ILE A 61 -9.41 -16.05 11.88
CA ILE A 61 -10.21 -15.35 12.90
C ILE A 61 -10.37 -16.22 14.14
N ASN A 62 -10.64 -17.51 13.94
CA ASN A 62 -10.72 -18.55 14.96
C ASN A 62 -10.45 -19.93 14.33
N SER A 63 -10.67 -21.00 15.08
CA SER A 63 -10.42 -22.39 14.64
C SER A 63 -11.21 -22.80 13.40
N PHE A 64 -12.36 -22.17 13.15
CA PHE A 64 -13.31 -22.56 12.07
C PHE A 64 -13.36 -21.54 10.94
N ILE A 65 -13.01 -20.26 11.21
CA ILE A 65 -13.18 -19.16 10.26
C ILE A 65 -11.82 -18.58 9.87
N SER A 66 -11.57 -18.54 8.57
CA SER A 66 -10.44 -17.80 8.01
C SER A 66 -10.89 -16.95 6.81
N ILE A 67 -10.28 -15.79 6.65
CA ILE A 67 -10.51 -14.90 5.52
C ILE A 67 -9.20 -14.73 4.74
N LYS A 68 -9.33 -14.44 3.44
CA LYS A 68 -8.20 -14.06 2.61
C LYS A 68 -8.12 -12.54 2.52
N THR A 69 -6.99 -11.98 2.92
CA THR A 69 -6.72 -10.54 2.89
C THR A 69 -5.67 -10.23 1.84
N SER A 70 -5.86 -9.12 1.12
CA SER A 70 -4.85 -8.56 0.23
C SER A 70 -3.83 -7.76 1.03
N PRO A 71 -2.60 -7.59 0.54
CA PRO A 71 -1.59 -6.78 1.21
C PRO A 71 -2.01 -5.29 1.25
N GLN A 72 -1.43 -4.56 2.19
CA GLN A 72 -1.41 -3.10 2.16
C GLN A 72 -0.20 -2.66 1.35
N PHE A 73 -0.33 -1.56 0.61
CA PHE A 73 0.79 -1.07 -0.17
C PHE A 73 0.66 0.42 -0.51
N ALA A 74 1.81 1.00 -0.85
CA ALA A 74 1.92 2.31 -1.44
C ALA A 74 2.86 2.27 -2.65
N VAL A 75 2.64 3.15 -3.63
CA VAL A 75 3.52 3.44 -4.75
C VAL A 75 3.77 4.94 -4.76
N TRP A 76 5.03 5.36 -4.86
CA TRP A 76 5.41 6.77 -4.79
C TRP A 76 6.60 7.10 -5.68
N ILE A 77 6.87 8.39 -5.81
CA ILE A 77 7.99 8.96 -6.56
C ILE A 77 8.96 9.63 -5.61
N GLU A 78 10.26 9.41 -5.85
CA GLU A 78 11.36 10.16 -5.28
C GLU A 78 12.20 10.80 -6.39
N ASP A 79 12.95 11.87 -6.07
CA ASP A 79 14.02 12.36 -6.93
C ASP A 79 15.22 11.38 -6.92
N LEU A 80 16.23 11.64 -7.77
CA LEU A 80 17.41 10.76 -7.82
C LEU A 80 18.29 10.82 -6.56
N ASN A 81 18.05 11.77 -5.66
CA ASN A 81 18.72 11.89 -4.37
C ASN A 81 17.97 11.14 -3.24
N GLY A 82 16.81 10.53 -3.57
CA GLY A 82 15.99 9.82 -2.63
C GLY A 82 15.07 10.71 -1.79
N ASN A 83 14.82 11.95 -2.21
CA ASN A 83 13.83 12.80 -1.57
C ASN A 83 12.43 12.48 -2.08
N TYR A 84 11.48 12.32 -1.15
CA TYR A 84 10.08 12.08 -1.49
C TYR A 84 9.49 13.25 -2.29
N ILE A 85 8.80 12.94 -3.37
CA ILE A 85 8.07 13.91 -4.19
C ILE A 85 6.57 13.77 -3.97
N GLU A 86 6.01 12.60 -4.26
CA GLU A 86 4.56 12.39 -4.20
C GLU A 86 4.19 10.91 -4.11
N THR A 87 3.02 10.62 -3.55
CA THR A 87 2.40 9.30 -3.60
C THR A 87 1.55 9.19 -4.87
N LEU A 88 1.75 8.10 -5.62
CA LEU A 88 0.94 7.77 -6.80
C LEU A 88 -0.28 6.92 -6.45
N TYR A 89 -0.14 6.10 -5.42
CA TYR A 89 -1.21 5.23 -4.91
C TYR A 89 -0.90 4.79 -3.48
N ALA A 90 -1.92 4.77 -2.63
CA ALA A 90 -1.82 4.13 -1.32
C ALA A 90 -3.16 3.53 -0.90
N THR A 91 -3.10 2.42 -0.14
CA THR A 91 -4.29 1.83 0.45
C THR A 91 -4.80 2.69 1.61
N SER A 92 -6.11 2.92 1.67
CA SER A 92 -6.76 3.79 2.66
C SER A 92 -6.42 3.43 4.11
N LYS A 93 -6.30 2.13 4.40
CA LYS A 93 -5.98 1.65 5.75
C LYS A 93 -4.62 2.14 6.25
N ILE A 94 -3.62 2.21 5.36
CA ILE A 94 -2.30 2.74 5.68
C ILE A 94 -2.33 4.26 5.85
N VAL A 95 -3.00 4.95 4.92
CA VAL A 95 -3.06 6.42 4.94
C VAL A 95 -3.76 6.91 6.21
N ASN A 96 -4.89 6.31 6.55
CA ASN A 96 -5.75 6.73 7.65
C ASN A 96 -5.37 6.07 8.99
N GLN A 97 -4.40 5.13 8.98
CA GLN A 97 -4.06 4.33 10.16
C GLN A 97 -5.30 3.77 10.86
N SER A 98 -6.23 3.20 10.06
CA SER A 98 -7.57 2.78 10.51
C SER A 98 -7.62 1.28 10.81
N TRP A 99 -6.78 0.82 11.74
CA TRP A 99 -6.72 -0.56 12.15
C TRP A 99 -7.75 -0.91 13.22
N SER A 100 -8.06 -2.19 13.33
CA SER A 100 -9.04 -2.67 14.32
C SER A 100 -8.40 -3.24 15.56
N LYS A 101 -7.12 -3.60 15.51
CA LYS A 101 -6.34 -4.19 16.59
C LYS A 101 -4.86 -3.92 16.41
N ALA A 102 -4.19 -3.60 17.52
CA ALA A 102 -2.75 -3.64 17.71
C ALA A 102 -2.45 -4.05 19.15
N PRO A 103 -1.27 -4.60 19.46
CA PRO A 103 -0.88 -4.86 20.84
C PRO A 103 -0.83 -3.55 21.62
N ASN A 104 -1.35 -3.58 22.84
CA ASN A 104 -1.28 -2.46 23.80
C ASN A 104 -1.87 -1.12 23.32
N ASP A 105 -2.65 -1.13 22.22
CA ASP A 105 -3.36 0.05 21.76
C ASP A 105 -4.83 -0.03 22.18
N SER A 106 -5.24 0.85 23.08
CA SER A 106 -6.60 0.98 23.60
C SER A 106 -7.46 1.97 22.82
N ALA A 107 -6.94 2.53 21.73
CA ALA A 107 -7.69 3.44 20.89
C ALA A 107 -8.97 2.80 20.33
N PRO A 108 -10.00 3.59 20.02
CA PRO A 108 -11.21 3.07 19.38
C PRO A 108 -10.91 2.36 18.08
N LYS A 109 -11.69 1.34 17.75
CA LYS A 109 -11.60 0.63 16.47
C LYS A 109 -11.58 1.63 15.30
N ASN A 110 -10.69 1.38 14.33
CA ASN A 110 -10.39 2.25 13.17
C ASN A 110 -9.63 3.55 13.49
N GLN A 111 -9.08 3.68 14.71
CA GLN A 111 -8.15 4.73 15.10
C GLN A 111 -6.81 4.16 15.59
N ILE A 112 -6.68 2.85 15.59
CA ILE A 112 -5.48 2.13 16.00
C ILE A 112 -4.41 2.31 14.93
N LYS A 113 -3.18 2.61 15.37
CA LYS A 113 -2.02 2.81 14.48
C LYS A 113 -1.16 1.55 14.45
N ARG A 114 -0.52 1.31 13.32
CA ARG A 114 0.49 0.26 13.12
C ARG A 114 1.67 0.84 12.36
N GLU A 115 2.71 1.18 13.11
CA GLU A 115 3.93 1.78 12.57
C GLU A 115 4.68 0.80 11.65
N GLU A 116 4.60 -0.50 11.96
CA GLU A 116 5.25 -1.58 11.21
C GLU A 116 4.61 -1.89 9.85
N ALA A 117 3.49 -1.25 9.51
CA ALA A 117 2.73 -1.67 8.34
C ALA A 117 3.39 -1.28 6.99
N LEU A 118 3.83 -0.04 6.80
CA LEU A 118 4.66 0.42 5.68
C LEU A 118 5.66 1.48 6.17
N PRO A 119 6.68 1.10 6.93
CA PRO A 119 7.56 2.07 7.62
C PRO A 119 8.39 2.90 6.65
N TYR A 120 8.95 2.28 5.59
CA TYR A 120 9.83 3.00 4.69
C TYR A 120 9.09 4.14 3.99
N TRP A 121 7.93 3.88 3.37
CA TRP A 121 7.09 4.91 2.77
C TRP A 121 6.62 5.95 3.78
N THR A 122 6.21 5.52 4.99
CA THR A 122 5.70 6.43 6.03
C THR A 122 6.77 7.43 6.46
N HIS A 123 7.99 6.99 6.70
CA HIS A 123 9.12 7.84 7.08
C HIS A 123 9.56 8.74 5.90
N LYS A 124 9.64 8.21 4.68
CA LYS A 124 9.98 8.97 3.48
C LYS A 124 8.97 10.08 3.21
N ARG A 125 7.69 9.78 3.32
CA ARG A 125 6.63 10.76 3.16
C ARG A 125 6.65 11.83 4.26
N GLY A 126 7.00 11.47 5.48
CA GLY A 126 6.94 12.36 6.64
C GLY A 126 5.55 12.97 6.82
N ASN A 127 5.48 14.29 6.98
CA ASN A 127 4.24 15.04 7.16
C ASN A 127 3.58 15.51 5.84
N ASN A 128 4.08 15.06 4.68
CA ASN A 128 3.47 15.45 3.40
C ASN A 128 2.03 14.93 3.32
N VAL A 129 1.12 15.81 2.94
CA VAL A 129 -0.29 15.48 2.77
C VAL A 129 -0.45 14.60 1.54
N ILE A 130 -1.25 13.54 1.68
CA ILE A 130 -1.62 12.66 0.57
C ILE A 130 -2.92 13.17 -0.02
N GLU A 131 -2.94 13.38 -1.32
CA GLU A 131 -4.16 13.77 -2.02
C GLU A 131 -5.19 12.65 -1.95
N ALA A 132 -6.47 13.01 -1.75
CA ALA A 132 -7.55 12.05 -1.62
C ALA A 132 -7.70 11.16 -2.87
N ASP A 133 -7.33 11.68 -4.03
CA ASP A 133 -7.48 11.03 -5.33
C ASP A 133 -6.54 9.82 -5.53
N VAL A 134 -5.43 9.76 -4.77
CA VAL A 134 -4.48 8.63 -4.82
C VAL A 134 -4.74 7.56 -3.76
N ILE A 135 -5.80 7.73 -2.94
CA ILE A 135 -6.16 6.82 -1.86
C ILE A 135 -7.27 5.87 -2.34
N SER A 136 -7.03 4.56 -2.25
CA SER A 136 -8.05 3.56 -2.58
C SER A 136 -8.48 2.77 -1.34
N SER A 137 -9.80 2.64 -1.16
CA SER A 137 -10.39 1.86 -0.06
C SER A 137 -10.36 0.35 -0.31
N ALA A 138 -10.25 -0.09 -1.56
CA ALA A 138 -10.31 -1.49 -1.94
C ALA A 138 -9.01 -1.95 -2.62
N THR A 139 -8.25 -2.81 -1.93
CA THR A 139 -7.12 -3.51 -2.55
C THR A 139 -7.62 -4.65 -3.43
N PRO A 140 -7.28 -4.70 -4.74
CA PRO A 140 -7.67 -5.79 -5.61
C PRO A 140 -7.19 -7.15 -5.09
N LYS A 141 -7.98 -8.21 -5.33
CA LYS A 141 -7.63 -9.59 -4.91
C LYS A 141 -6.84 -10.37 -5.97
N GLY A 142 -6.59 -9.78 -7.11
CA GLY A 142 -5.90 -10.38 -8.25
C GLY A 142 -4.83 -9.48 -8.82
N ASN A 143 -4.38 -9.76 -10.05
CA ASN A 143 -3.55 -8.84 -10.81
C ASN A 143 -4.31 -7.53 -11.05
N PHE A 144 -3.60 -6.42 -11.06
CA PHE A 144 -4.23 -5.12 -11.26
C PHE A 144 -3.29 -4.12 -11.92
N ILE A 145 -3.89 -3.08 -12.45
CA ILE A 145 -3.22 -1.97 -13.11
C ILE A 145 -3.63 -0.67 -12.42
N ILE A 146 -2.67 0.18 -12.13
CA ILE A 146 -2.89 1.55 -11.70
C ILE A 146 -2.55 2.46 -12.87
N LYS A 147 -3.50 3.33 -13.26
CA LYS A 147 -3.29 4.39 -14.24
C LYS A 147 -3.24 5.73 -13.53
N THR A 148 -2.14 6.45 -13.69
CA THR A 148 -1.86 7.73 -13.03
C THR A 148 -0.95 8.57 -13.91
N LYS A 149 -0.53 9.74 -13.42
CA LYS A 149 0.42 10.63 -14.12
C LYS A 149 1.54 11.06 -13.19
N THR A 150 2.68 11.44 -13.76
CA THR A 150 3.74 12.13 -13.02
C THR A 150 3.40 13.62 -12.84
N SER A 151 3.99 14.27 -11.84
CA SER A 151 4.15 15.73 -11.89
C SER A 151 5.26 16.09 -12.87
N ASP A 152 5.09 17.15 -13.66
CA ASP A 152 5.98 17.52 -14.77
C ASP A 152 7.23 18.31 -14.31
N LYS A 153 7.88 17.87 -13.23
CA LYS A 153 8.98 18.65 -12.61
C LYS A 153 10.38 18.18 -12.98
N GLN A 154 10.56 16.94 -13.41
CA GLN A 154 11.86 16.34 -13.68
C GLN A 154 11.78 15.35 -14.84
N SER A 155 12.93 15.12 -15.51
CA SER A 155 13.01 14.14 -16.59
C SER A 155 13.25 12.71 -16.09
N LYS A 156 13.75 12.54 -14.85
CA LYS A 156 14.06 11.24 -14.26
C LYS A 156 13.55 11.16 -12.83
N TYR A 157 13.05 9.99 -12.48
CA TYR A 157 12.51 9.71 -11.16
C TYR A 157 12.88 8.30 -10.69
N LEU A 158 12.97 8.12 -9.39
CA LEU A 158 12.84 6.82 -8.74
C LEU A 158 11.34 6.56 -8.52
N ILE A 159 10.86 5.42 -8.99
CA ILE A 159 9.53 4.91 -8.63
C ILE A 159 9.73 3.78 -7.64
N LEU A 160 9.07 3.87 -6.50
CA LEU A 160 9.15 2.88 -5.45
C LEU A 160 7.76 2.31 -5.13
N ALA A 161 7.77 1.10 -4.59
CA ALA A 161 6.57 0.45 -4.08
C ALA A 161 6.91 -0.35 -2.82
N GLU A 162 6.07 -0.26 -1.79
CA GLU A 162 6.21 -1.02 -0.56
C GLU A 162 4.95 -1.85 -0.31
N PHE A 163 5.11 -3.15 -0.02
CA PHE A 163 4.03 -4.11 0.18
C PHE A 163 4.17 -4.84 1.50
N ASN A 164 3.08 -4.96 2.25
CA ASN A 164 3.02 -5.67 3.51
C ASN A 164 1.75 -6.53 3.63
N SER A 165 1.91 -7.74 4.13
CA SER A 165 0.80 -8.59 4.58
C SER A 165 0.74 -8.59 6.10
N SER A 166 -0.42 -8.27 6.69
CA SER A 166 -0.60 -8.38 8.14
C SER A 166 -0.57 -9.84 8.59
N THR A 167 0.03 -10.10 9.76
CA THR A 167 0.07 -11.42 10.41
C THR A 167 0.77 -12.52 9.59
N ASP A 168 1.72 -12.12 8.74
CA ASP A 168 2.54 -13.04 7.94
C ASP A 168 3.73 -13.54 8.77
N PHE A 169 3.44 -14.28 9.85
CA PHE A 169 4.45 -14.78 10.78
C PHE A 169 5.25 -15.94 10.21
N ASN A 170 6.51 -16.04 10.64
CA ASN A 170 7.37 -17.19 10.40
C ASN A 170 8.19 -17.51 11.66
N GLU A 171 9.14 -18.43 11.56
CA GLU A 171 9.98 -18.86 12.69
C GLU A 171 10.80 -17.70 13.27
N TYR A 172 11.33 -16.82 12.43
CA TYR A 172 12.15 -15.68 12.89
C TYR A 172 11.30 -14.49 13.36
N TYR A 173 10.16 -14.22 12.72
CA TYR A 173 9.19 -13.17 13.08
C TYR A 173 7.94 -13.79 13.69
N PRO A 174 7.99 -14.26 14.95
CA PRO A 174 6.87 -14.92 15.60
C PRO A 174 5.85 -13.89 16.12
N LYS A 175 4.62 -14.34 16.32
CA LYS A 175 3.51 -13.49 16.82
C LYS A 175 3.69 -13.03 18.26
N ASP A 176 4.50 -13.72 19.03
CA ASP A 176 4.76 -13.51 20.46
C ASP A 176 6.10 -12.77 20.72
N ALA A 177 6.77 -12.28 19.68
CA ALA A 177 7.88 -11.36 19.86
C ALA A 177 7.44 -10.12 20.65
N VAL A 178 8.30 -9.66 21.54
CA VAL A 178 8.02 -8.50 22.42
C VAL A 178 8.76 -7.26 21.95
N PRO A 179 8.28 -6.04 22.28
CA PRO A 179 8.98 -4.80 21.97
C PRO A 179 10.45 -4.84 22.37
N ASN A 180 11.31 -4.19 21.59
CA ASN A 180 12.78 -4.14 21.70
C ASN A 180 13.55 -5.41 21.22
N MET A 181 12.88 -6.44 20.77
CA MET A 181 13.54 -7.51 20.02
C MET A 181 13.70 -7.12 18.55
N ASP A 182 14.80 -7.53 17.91
CA ASP A 182 15.07 -7.20 16.49
C ASP A 182 14.03 -7.78 15.52
N ASN A 183 13.36 -8.85 15.94
CA ASN A 183 12.30 -9.52 15.19
C ASN A 183 10.89 -9.10 15.60
N TYR A 184 10.75 -8.08 16.46
CA TYR A 184 9.45 -7.54 16.81
C TYR A 184 8.81 -6.81 15.63
N SER A 185 7.58 -7.16 15.31
CA SER A 185 6.83 -6.62 14.16
C SER A 185 5.37 -6.31 14.49
N GLY A 186 5.13 -5.72 15.67
CA GLY A 186 3.80 -5.36 16.12
C GLY A 186 3.06 -6.46 16.87
N GLY A 187 3.75 -7.55 17.28
CA GLY A 187 3.17 -8.64 18.08
C GLY A 187 2.04 -9.39 17.37
N GLU A 188 1.09 -9.95 18.12
CA GLU A 188 0.03 -10.85 17.64
C GLU A 188 -0.80 -10.29 16.46
N TRP A 189 -0.98 -8.98 16.39
CA TRP A 189 -1.78 -8.31 15.35
C TRP A 189 -0.94 -7.54 14.33
N GLY A 190 0.37 -7.57 14.45
CA GLY A 190 1.30 -6.85 13.62
C GLY A 190 1.50 -7.43 12.22
N SER A 191 2.61 -7.06 11.59
CA SER A 191 2.93 -7.49 10.23
C SER A 191 3.41 -8.95 10.17
N GLY A 192 4.16 -9.41 11.17
CA GLY A 192 4.98 -10.60 11.04
C GLY A 192 6.23 -10.25 10.25
N GLN A 193 6.38 -10.78 9.06
CA GLN A 193 7.50 -10.39 8.20
C GLN A 193 7.40 -8.92 7.78
N PRO A 194 8.53 -8.19 7.70
CA PRO A 194 8.54 -6.78 7.31
C PRO A 194 8.07 -6.55 5.88
N ALA A 195 7.66 -5.32 5.59
CA ALA A 195 7.25 -4.89 4.27
C ALA A 195 8.42 -4.91 3.28
N LEU A 196 8.17 -5.31 2.05
CA LEU A 196 9.17 -5.37 0.97
C LEU A 196 9.12 -4.13 0.10
N VAL A 197 10.30 -3.59 -0.20
CA VAL A 197 10.47 -2.37 -0.99
C VAL A 197 11.07 -2.72 -2.36
N TYR A 198 10.39 -2.23 -3.39
CA TYR A 198 10.79 -2.37 -4.80
C TYR A 198 11.08 -1.01 -5.38
N SER A 199 12.04 -0.91 -6.32
CA SER A 199 12.38 0.34 -7.00
C SER A 199 12.84 0.15 -8.43
N THR A 200 12.68 1.21 -9.23
CA THR A 200 13.31 1.39 -10.54
C THR A 200 13.49 2.87 -10.81
N THR A 201 14.49 3.20 -11.64
CA THR A 201 14.63 4.56 -12.20
C THR A 201 13.92 4.61 -13.54
N ILE A 202 13.05 5.60 -13.73
CA ILE A 202 12.43 5.91 -15.02
C ILE A 202 13.07 7.17 -15.62
N ASP A 203 13.17 7.23 -16.94
CA ASP A 203 13.61 8.40 -17.72
C ASP A 203 12.50 8.77 -18.69
N LEU A 204 11.86 9.91 -18.47
CA LEU A 204 10.73 10.39 -19.27
C LEU A 204 11.13 10.84 -20.68
N ASN A 205 12.42 11.06 -20.91
CA ASN A 205 12.99 11.44 -22.20
C ASN A 205 13.55 10.23 -22.97
N SER A 206 13.53 9.04 -22.37
CA SER A 206 14.04 7.83 -23.01
C SER A 206 13.08 7.30 -24.07
N THR A 207 13.61 6.65 -25.08
CA THR A 207 12.84 5.81 -26.02
C THR A 207 12.35 4.52 -25.37
N ASN A 208 12.95 4.11 -24.22
CA ASN A 208 12.44 2.99 -23.43
C ASN A 208 11.21 3.45 -22.64
N SER A 209 10.09 2.86 -22.91
CA SER A 209 8.82 3.16 -22.24
C SER A 209 8.45 2.16 -21.15
N VAL A 210 9.20 1.06 -20.97
CA VAL A 210 8.87 -0.03 -20.05
C VAL A 210 10.00 -0.27 -19.05
N TYR A 211 9.65 -0.24 -17.74
CA TYR A 211 10.59 -0.39 -16.64
C TYR A 211 10.06 -1.44 -15.66
N ASN A 212 10.95 -2.29 -15.14
CA ASN A 212 10.61 -3.28 -14.13
C ASN A 212 11.19 -2.88 -12.77
N LEU A 213 10.37 -2.87 -11.72
CA LEU A 213 10.85 -2.66 -10.36
C LEU A 213 11.59 -3.92 -9.88
N LYS A 214 12.70 -3.69 -9.20
CA LYS A 214 13.49 -4.74 -8.53
C LYS A 214 13.27 -4.65 -7.03
N LEU A 215 13.25 -5.78 -6.36
CA LEU A 215 13.30 -5.84 -4.90
C LEU A 215 14.64 -5.27 -4.44
N ILE A 216 14.61 -4.22 -3.61
CA ILE A 216 15.80 -3.52 -3.13
C ILE A 216 16.05 -3.70 -1.63
N GLY A 217 15.05 -4.13 -0.87
CA GLY A 217 15.18 -4.31 0.56
C GLY A 217 13.85 -4.57 1.23
N HIS A 218 13.88 -4.61 2.55
CA HIS A 218 12.71 -4.59 3.41
C HIS A 218 12.79 -3.42 4.39
N SER A 219 11.65 -2.98 4.88
CA SER A 219 11.55 -1.91 5.87
C SER A 219 11.84 -2.41 7.30
N SER A 220 11.88 -1.49 8.26
CA SER A 220 12.00 -1.81 9.68
C SER A 220 10.89 -2.77 10.14
N PRO A 221 11.20 -3.91 10.75
CA PRO A 221 10.17 -4.84 11.22
C PRO A 221 9.21 -4.22 12.23
N SER A 222 9.72 -3.40 13.14
CA SER A 222 8.91 -2.73 14.18
C SER A 222 8.31 -1.39 13.75
N GLY A 223 8.75 -0.83 12.62
CA GLY A 223 8.37 0.52 12.19
C GLY A 223 9.15 1.66 12.86
N LYS A 224 10.11 1.35 13.74
CA LYS A 224 10.84 2.36 14.53
C LYS A 224 11.66 3.34 13.72
N ASP A 225 12.00 2.98 12.48
CA ASP A 225 12.81 3.80 11.60
C ASP A 225 12.40 3.62 10.13
N GLY A 226 12.89 4.53 9.28
CA GLY A 226 12.68 4.51 7.83
C GLY A 226 13.87 3.96 7.05
N ASN A 227 14.67 3.09 7.64
CA ASN A 227 15.81 2.48 6.96
C ASN A 227 15.39 1.34 6.05
N LEU A 228 16.21 1.11 5.03
CA LEU A 228 16.12 -0.03 4.14
C LEU A 228 17.12 -1.09 4.59
N TYR A 229 16.68 -2.33 4.72
CA TYR A 229 17.49 -3.48 5.13
C TYR A 229 17.60 -4.47 3.96
N GLU A 230 18.79 -4.94 3.66
CA GLU A 230 19.06 -5.79 2.49
C GLU A 230 19.18 -7.28 2.82
N ASP A 231 19.07 -7.67 4.09
CA ASP A 231 19.13 -9.08 4.49
C ASP A 231 17.77 -9.76 4.34
N PHE A 232 17.63 -10.54 3.28
CA PHE A 232 16.42 -11.33 3.00
C PHE A 232 16.45 -12.75 3.59
N SER A 233 17.49 -13.13 4.32
CA SER A 233 17.70 -14.51 4.79
C SER A 233 16.59 -15.00 5.72
N LYS A 234 15.97 -14.10 6.46
CA LYS A 234 14.90 -14.38 7.43
C LYS A 234 13.49 -14.30 6.82
N LEU A 235 13.39 -13.94 5.55
CA LEU A 235 12.10 -13.78 4.87
C LEU A 235 11.71 -15.06 4.13
N THR A 236 10.43 -15.42 4.23
CA THR A 236 9.85 -16.60 3.59
C THR A 236 8.70 -16.23 2.66
N THR A 237 7.47 -16.22 3.14
CA THR A 237 6.24 -15.91 2.41
C THR A 237 6.20 -14.48 1.86
N ALA A 238 6.77 -13.51 2.57
CA ALA A 238 6.80 -12.11 2.16
C ALA A 238 7.42 -11.94 0.74
N LYS A 239 8.47 -12.70 0.40
CA LYS A 239 9.11 -12.67 -0.92
C LYS A 239 8.18 -13.08 -2.08
N ASN A 240 7.09 -13.76 -1.78
CA ASN A 240 6.14 -14.30 -2.75
C ASN A 240 4.81 -13.52 -2.78
N ILE A 241 4.73 -12.34 -2.14
CA ILE A 241 3.55 -11.47 -2.20
C ILE A 241 3.40 -10.91 -3.62
N ILE A 242 4.48 -10.42 -4.20
CA ILE A 242 4.50 -9.81 -5.55
C ILE A 242 5.39 -10.65 -6.46
N LYS A 243 4.87 -10.99 -7.65
CA LYS A 243 5.64 -11.65 -8.72
C LYS A 243 6.42 -10.64 -9.55
N SER A 244 5.77 -9.54 -9.96
CA SER A 244 6.41 -8.48 -10.75
C SER A 244 5.64 -7.17 -10.66
N ILE A 245 6.36 -6.08 -10.82
CA ILE A 245 5.80 -4.72 -10.98
C ILE A 245 6.46 -4.12 -12.21
N THR A 246 5.64 -3.70 -13.18
CA THR A 246 6.11 -3.09 -14.43
C THR A 246 5.46 -1.73 -14.60
N ILE A 247 6.22 -0.75 -15.04
CA ILE A 247 5.74 0.61 -15.35
C ILE A 247 5.91 0.85 -16.85
N GLU A 248 4.85 1.28 -17.49
CA GLU A 248 4.84 1.80 -18.84
C GLU A 248 4.63 3.32 -18.78
N VAL A 249 5.53 4.07 -19.42
CA VAL A 249 5.47 5.54 -19.58
C VAL A 249 4.93 5.85 -20.96
N LYS A 250 3.96 6.77 -21.07
CA LYS A 250 3.35 7.19 -22.35
C LYS A 250 3.41 8.68 -22.55
#